data_5a1c6ec0ca43743a49f2c662c9edb687
#
_entry.id   5a1c6ec0ca43743a49f2c662c9edb687
#
_cell.length_a   1.000
_cell.length_b   1.000
_cell.length_c   1.000
_cell.angle_alpha   90.00
_cell.angle_beta   90.00
_cell.angle_gamma   90.00
#
_symmetry.space_group_name_H-M   'P 1'
#
loop_
_entity.id
_entity.type
_entity.pdbx_description
1 polymer ?
#
loop_
_entity_poly.entity_id
_entity_poly.type
_entity_poly.pdbx_seq_one_letter_code
_entity_poly.pdbx_strand_id
1 'polypeptide(L)'
;MTICIYHGIDLDGWTSAAIVKEKYMDCIMIPYDYGQPVPDLPDGDLIIVDVSFSTETFRKFLNEGRKVLWIDHHISAIREFDKNLRYEIQNNPFFQFAIDPTKAACELTWETINVGQDMPEAVRLLGRYDCFGHMGTFEELEVLLFQYAARAKWDSWQTATEALHLDKTAITKMYEEGRYIYSSLVMEAKQIYEKRFDMMFDGHLFAAVNRDRFNPINFGIDFHQDGYAGFCSFYYDRGIWKFSLYSNGVVDCSDICLRRGGGGHAGAAGFTATXILPFLRIVYERI
;
A
#
# COMPACT_ATOMS: atom_id res chain seq x y z
N MET A 1 -15.72 23.78 2.03
CA MET A 1 -16.02 22.34 2.31
C MET A 1 -14.74 21.57 2.11
N THR A 2 -14.52 20.50 2.89
CA THR A 2 -13.31 19.65 2.78
C THR A 2 -13.70 18.30 2.21
N ILE A 3 -12.89 17.78 1.31
CA ILE A 3 -13.08 16.47 0.68
C ILE A 3 -11.81 15.66 0.93
N CYS A 4 -11.95 14.45 1.46
CA CYS A 4 -10.84 13.52 1.61
C CYS A 4 -10.92 12.44 0.54
N ILE A 5 -9.90 12.37 -0.30
CA ILE A 5 -9.73 11.25 -1.24
C ILE A 5 -8.67 10.32 -0.62
N TYR A 6 -9.01 9.07 -0.47
CA TYR A 6 -8.14 8.12 0.25
C TYR A 6 -8.07 6.78 -0.48
N HIS A 7 -6.97 6.06 -0.30
CA HIS A 7 -6.83 4.72 -0.85
C HIS A 7 -7.87 3.80 -0.19
N GLY A 8 -8.80 3.33 -0.99
CA GLY A 8 -10.02 2.69 -0.51
C GLY A 8 -9.95 1.19 -0.30
N ILE A 9 -8.76 0.56 -0.36
CA ILE A 9 -8.66 -0.90 -0.42
C ILE A 9 -7.80 -1.55 0.68
N ASP A 10 -7.16 -0.75 1.55
CA ASP A 10 -6.28 -1.32 2.56
C ASP A 10 -6.31 -0.54 3.88
N LEU A 11 -5.63 -1.10 4.87
CA LEU A 11 -5.63 -0.56 6.23
C LEU A 11 -4.91 0.79 6.34
N ASP A 12 -3.87 1.03 5.55
CA ASP A 12 -3.17 2.31 5.58
C ASP A 12 -4.09 3.43 5.10
N GLY A 13 -4.73 3.24 3.93
CA GLY A 13 -5.67 4.21 3.40
C GLY A 13 -6.89 4.42 4.30
N TRP A 14 -7.47 3.34 4.84
CA TRP A 14 -8.62 3.46 5.75
C TRP A 14 -8.25 4.16 7.05
N THR A 15 -7.09 3.87 7.62
CA THR A 15 -6.64 4.51 8.86
C THR A 15 -6.33 6.00 8.61
N SER A 16 -5.67 6.31 7.51
CA SER A 16 -5.43 7.70 7.08
C SER A 16 -6.75 8.47 6.95
N ALA A 17 -7.72 7.86 6.29
CA ALA A 17 -9.07 8.46 6.14
C ALA A 17 -9.76 8.66 7.49
N ALA A 18 -9.66 7.70 8.40
CA ALA A 18 -10.23 7.80 9.75
C ALA A 18 -9.63 8.98 10.52
N ILE A 19 -8.30 9.17 10.44
CA ILE A 19 -7.61 10.31 11.06
C ILE A 19 -8.14 11.63 10.52
N VAL A 20 -8.27 11.74 9.20
CA VAL A 20 -8.84 12.95 8.55
C VAL A 20 -10.27 13.18 9.02
N LYS A 21 -11.09 12.14 9.01
CA LYS A 21 -12.52 12.24 9.37
C LYS A 21 -12.72 12.65 10.82
N GLU A 22 -11.90 12.15 11.72
CA GLU A 22 -11.98 12.53 13.14
C GLU A 22 -11.68 14.02 13.34
N LYS A 23 -10.71 14.55 12.60
CA LYS A 23 -10.33 15.98 12.67
C LYS A 23 -11.32 16.87 11.96
N TYR A 24 -11.81 16.44 10.81
CA TYR A 24 -12.69 17.22 9.93
C TYR A 24 -14.04 16.50 9.81
N MET A 25 -14.87 16.59 10.85
CA MET A 25 -16.12 15.81 10.98
C MET A 25 -17.08 15.98 9.79
N ASP A 26 -17.10 17.16 9.16
CA ASP A 26 -17.96 17.44 8.00
C ASP A 26 -17.31 17.07 6.65
N CYS A 27 -16.12 16.45 6.68
CA CYS A 27 -15.39 16.08 5.46
C CYS A 27 -16.16 15.03 4.65
N ILE A 28 -16.23 15.24 3.34
CA ILE A 28 -16.77 14.22 2.41
C ILE A 28 -15.66 13.21 2.14
N MET A 29 -15.96 11.92 2.33
CA MET A 29 -15.00 10.83 2.19
C MET A 29 -15.20 10.12 0.86
N ILE A 30 -14.19 10.11 0.00
CA ILE A 30 -14.24 9.53 -1.34
C ILE A 30 -13.15 8.46 -1.46
N PRO A 31 -13.51 7.16 -1.47
CA PRO A 31 -12.52 6.11 -1.72
C PRO A 31 -12.07 6.14 -3.17
N TYR A 32 -10.80 5.87 -3.39
CA TYR A 32 -10.20 5.81 -4.71
C TYR A 32 -9.19 4.66 -4.75
N ASP A 33 -9.05 4.04 -5.91
CA ASP A 33 -8.03 3.02 -6.17
C ASP A 33 -7.36 3.29 -7.52
N TYR A 34 -6.09 2.96 -7.62
CA TYR A 34 -5.33 3.14 -8.85
C TYR A 34 -5.99 2.43 -10.03
N GLY A 35 -6.00 3.09 -11.18
CA GLY A 35 -6.64 2.59 -12.40
C GLY A 35 -8.11 2.99 -12.55
N GLN A 36 -8.70 3.57 -11.53
CA GLN A 36 -10.05 4.15 -11.64
C GLN A 36 -9.98 5.54 -12.28
N PRO A 37 -11.06 6.00 -12.92
CA PRO A 37 -11.11 7.39 -13.36
C PRO A 37 -11.10 8.33 -12.14
N VAL A 38 -10.54 9.52 -12.32
CA VAL A 38 -10.56 10.56 -11.29
C VAL A 38 -12.04 10.82 -10.92
N PRO A 39 -12.40 10.74 -9.64
CA PRO A 39 -13.81 10.91 -9.26
C PRO A 39 -14.33 12.31 -9.55
N ASP A 40 -15.63 12.43 -9.80
CA ASP A 40 -16.29 13.73 -9.87
C ASP A 40 -16.34 14.31 -8.45
N LEU A 41 -15.80 15.50 -8.29
CA LEU A 41 -15.63 16.13 -6.99
C LEU A 41 -16.57 17.33 -6.84
N PRO A 42 -17.29 17.42 -5.72
CA PRO A 42 -18.00 18.68 -5.42
C PRO A 42 -17.01 19.82 -5.16
N ASP A 43 -17.48 21.04 -5.09
CA ASP A 43 -16.62 22.19 -4.77
C ASP A 43 -16.02 22.03 -3.36
N GLY A 44 -14.74 22.35 -3.22
CA GLY A 44 -14.09 22.27 -1.91
C GLY A 44 -12.59 22.03 -1.99
N ASP A 45 -11.96 22.13 -0.84
CA ASP A 45 -10.53 21.86 -0.67
C ASP A 45 -10.29 20.35 -0.52
N LEU A 46 -9.15 19.88 -0.94
CA LEU A 46 -8.82 18.45 -1.01
C LEU A 46 -7.77 18.07 0.03
N ILE A 47 -8.02 16.97 0.73
CA ILE A 47 -7.02 16.22 1.48
C ILE A 47 -6.91 14.88 0.77
N ILE A 48 -5.73 14.55 0.26
CA ILE A 48 -5.49 13.33 -0.51
C ILE A 48 -4.49 12.50 0.29
N VAL A 49 -4.91 11.30 0.74
CA VAL A 49 -4.09 10.48 1.63
C VAL A 49 -3.89 9.08 1.06
N ASP A 50 -2.65 8.60 1.09
CA ASP A 50 -2.25 7.24 0.70
C ASP A 50 -2.55 6.92 -0.77
N VAL A 51 -2.73 7.93 -1.58
CA VAL A 51 -2.99 7.77 -3.01
C VAL A 51 -2.51 9.01 -3.74
N SER A 52 -2.16 8.87 -5.00
CA SER A 52 -1.67 9.97 -5.81
C SER A 52 -2.42 10.05 -7.14
N PHE A 53 -2.27 11.20 -7.76
CA PHE A 53 -2.80 11.48 -9.10
C PHE A 53 -1.67 11.92 -10.02
N SER A 54 -1.93 11.91 -11.31
CA SER A 54 -0.97 12.45 -12.29
C SER A 54 -0.71 13.94 -12.02
N THR A 55 0.45 14.40 -12.47
CA THR A 55 0.79 15.83 -12.31
C THR A 55 -0.20 16.73 -13.03
N GLU A 56 -0.80 16.27 -14.14
CA GLU A 56 -1.86 17.00 -14.85
C GLU A 56 -3.12 17.12 -13.99
N THR A 57 -3.48 16.06 -13.27
CA THR A 57 -4.64 16.08 -12.38
C THR A 57 -4.41 17.05 -11.21
N PHE A 58 -3.21 17.06 -10.61
CA PHE A 58 -2.87 18.04 -9.57
C PHE A 58 -2.97 19.48 -10.10
N ARG A 59 -2.43 19.73 -11.32
CA ARG A 59 -2.57 21.04 -11.95
C ARG A 59 -4.03 21.43 -12.17
N LYS A 60 -4.87 20.47 -12.60
CA LYS A 60 -6.31 20.71 -12.79
C LYS A 60 -6.95 21.15 -11.47
N PHE A 61 -6.70 20.44 -10.37
CA PHE A 61 -7.25 20.80 -9.05
C PHE A 61 -6.87 22.24 -8.65
N LEU A 62 -5.60 22.61 -8.86
CA LEU A 62 -5.12 23.97 -8.55
C LEU A 62 -5.79 25.03 -9.46
N ASN A 63 -5.94 24.72 -10.74
CA ASN A 63 -6.60 25.62 -11.70
C ASN A 63 -8.10 25.82 -11.40
N GLU A 64 -8.72 24.84 -10.73
CA GLU A 64 -10.09 24.95 -10.22
C GLU A 64 -10.16 25.81 -8.94
N GLY A 65 -9.03 26.29 -8.45
CA GLY A 65 -8.94 27.13 -7.24
C GLY A 65 -8.99 26.35 -5.93
N ARG A 66 -8.80 25.03 -5.98
CA ARG A 66 -8.83 24.20 -4.77
C ARG A 66 -7.51 24.31 -4.01
N LYS A 67 -7.58 24.25 -2.69
CA LYS A 67 -6.40 23.97 -1.88
C LYS A 67 -6.23 22.45 -1.80
N VAL A 68 -5.00 21.98 -1.91
CA VAL A 68 -4.65 20.55 -1.88
C VAL A 68 -3.65 20.31 -0.77
N LEU A 69 -3.96 19.36 0.10
CA LEU A 69 -2.99 18.75 1.02
C LEU A 69 -2.80 17.31 0.57
N TRP A 70 -1.60 16.97 0.08
CA TRP A 70 -1.27 15.62 -0.39
C TRP A 70 -0.33 14.95 0.61
N ILE A 71 -0.73 13.77 1.12
CA ILE A 71 0.01 13.00 2.10
C ILE A 71 0.21 11.58 1.53
N ASP A 72 1.45 11.19 1.25
CA ASP A 72 1.70 9.93 0.56
C ASP A 72 3.12 9.42 0.84
N HIS A 73 3.32 8.12 0.61
CA HIS A 73 4.61 7.48 0.81
C HIS A 73 5.06 6.63 -0.39
N HIS A 74 4.22 6.49 -1.41
CA HIS A 74 4.52 5.67 -2.59
C HIS A 74 5.70 6.25 -3.38
N ILE A 75 6.82 5.54 -3.41
CA ILE A 75 8.07 6.04 -4.02
C ILE A 75 7.91 6.40 -5.51
N SER A 76 7.08 5.66 -6.24
CA SER A 76 6.83 5.94 -7.66
C SER A 76 6.12 7.28 -7.85
N ALA A 77 5.12 7.58 -7.00
CA ALA A 77 4.39 8.83 -7.03
C ALA A 77 5.30 10.01 -6.63
N ILE A 78 6.11 9.82 -5.59
CA ILE A 78 7.06 10.83 -5.10
C ILE A 78 8.08 11.17 -6.20
N ARG A 79 8.65 10.16 -6.85
CA ARG A 79 9.61 10.36 -7.96
C ARG A 79 8.98 11.13 -9.13
N GLU A 80 7.75 10.81 -9.49
CA GLU A 80 7.05 11.53 -10.55
C GLU A 80 6.78 12.98 -10.17
N PHE A 81 6.32 13.22 -8.95
CA PHE A 81 6.08 14.55 -8.40
C PHE A 81 7.38 15.37 -8.41
N ASP A 82 8.46 14.82 -7.89
CA ASP A 82 9.76 15.50 -7.81
C ASP A 82 10.26 15.93 -9.20
N LYS A 83 10.10 15.03 -10.17
CA LYS A 83 10.58 15.26 -11.53
C LYS A 83 9.71 16.30 -12.27
N ASN A 84 8.40 16.26 -12.11
CA ASN A 84 7.49 16.93 -13.04
C ASN A 84 6.68 18.08 -12.45
N LEU A 85 6.59 18.20 -11.12
CA LEU A 85 5.68 19.17 -10.50
C LEU A 85 6.30 19.93 -9.32
N ARG A 86 7.16 19.34 -8.53
CA ARG A 86 7.67 19.95 -7.28
C ARG A 86 8.19 21.37 -7.48
N TYR A 87 9.04 21.60 -8.48
CA TYR A 87 9.64 22.90 -8.73
C TYR A 87 8.56 23.98 -9.03
N GLU A 88 7.54 23.58 -9.74
CA GLU A 88 6.43 24.47 -10.15
C GLU A 88 5.59 24.94 -8.95
N ILE A 89 5.36 24.04 -8.00
CA ILE A 89 4.36 24.29 -6.94
C ILE A 89 4.93 24.38 -5.52
N GLN A 90 6.25 24.24 -5.32
CA GLN A 90 6.86 24.22 -3.98
C GLN A 90 6.57 25.49 -3.16
N ASN A 91 6.29 26.61 -3.82
CA ASN A 91 5.96 27.88 -3.17
C ASN A 91 4.48 28.26 -3.38
N ASN A 92 3.64 27.35 -3.87
CA ASN A 92 2.24 27.63 -4.10
C ASN A 92 1.46 27.46 -2.79
N PRO A 93 0.84 28.53 -2.23
CA PRO A 93 0.13 28.41 -0.95
C PRO A 93 -1.11 27.53 -1.01
N PHE A 94 -1.54 27.18 -2.22
CA PHE A 94 -2.70 26.29 -2.41
C PHE A 94 -2.32 24.82 -2.50
N PHE A 95 -1.00 24.47 -2.48
CA PHE A 95 -0.56 23.08 -2.50
C PHE A 95 0.41 22.82 -1.34
N GLN A 96 0.02 21.93 -0.46
CA GLN A 96 0.86 21.45 0.62
C GLN A 96 1.05 19.96 0.46
N PHE A 97 2.17 19.44 0.92
CA PHE A 97 2.43 18.01 0.85
C PHE A 97 3.26 17.53 2.05
N ALA A 98 3.01 16.30 2.46
CA ALA A 98 3.78 15.57 3.45
C ALA A 98 4.11 14.21 2.85
N ILE A 99 5.33 14.04 2.37
CA ILE A 99 5.73 12.83 1.64
C ILE A 99 7.04 12.27 2.22
N ASP A 100 7.03 10.97 2.51
CA ASP A 100 8.22 10.29 3.04
C ASP A 100 8.09 8.79 2.79
N PRO A 101 8.93 8.21 1.91
CA PRO A 101 8.80 6.77 1.59
C PRO A 101 9.27 5.84 2.72
N THR A 102 9.75 6.37 3.83
CA THR A 102 10.18 5.57 4.99
C THR A 102 9.08 5.40 6.06
N LYS A 103 7.94 6.09 5.86
CA LYS A 103 6.78 6.03 6.75
C LYS A 103 5.54 5.67 5.94
N ALA A 104 4.56 5.06 6.58
CA ALA A 104 3.27 4.83 5.95
C ALA A 104 2.42 6.10 5.93
N ALA A 105 1.42 6.13 5.05
CA ALA A 105 0.56 7.30 4.92
C ALA A 105 -0.23 7.60 6.20
N CYS A 106 -0.64 6.58 6.97
CA CYS A 106 -1.35 6.80 8.24
C CYS A 106 -0.45 7.48 9.28
N GLU A 107 0.85 7.12 9.33
CA GLU A 107 1.81 7.80 10.20
C GLU A 107 1.96 9.27 9.80
N LEU A 108 2.18 9.51 8.49
CA LEU A 108 2.33 10.87 7.94
C LEU A 108 1.06 11.71 8.16
N THR A 109 -0.11 11.08 7.98
CA THR A 109 -1.39 11.76 8.19
C THR A 109 -1.55 12.16 9.66
N TRP A 110 -1.21 11.25 10.60
CA TRP A 110 -1.27 11.59 12.02
C TRP A 110 -0.36 12.77 12.35
N GLU A 111 0.91 12.70 11.94
CA GLU A 111 1.90 13.75 12.22
C GLU A 111 1.52 15.10 11.62
N THR A 112 0.90 15.09 10.43
CA THR A 112 0.53 16.31 9.71
C THR A 112 -0.72 16.97 10.31
N ILE A 113 -1.72 16.16 10.70
CA ILE A 113 -3.03 16.67 11.13
C ILE A 113 -3.08 16.88 12.65
N ASN A 114 -2.38 16.05 13.42
CA ASN A 114 -2.40 16.07 14.89
C ASN A 114 -1.04 16.52 15.46
N VAL A 115 -0.52 17.60 14.92
CA VAL A 115 0.82 18.12 15.29
C VAL A 115 0.97 18.20 16.82
N GLY A 116 2.04 17.57 17.33
CA GLY A 116 2.38 17.59 18.76
C GLY A 116 1.59 16.63 19.64
N GLN A 117 0.72 15.81 19.06
CA GLN A 117 0.01 14.76 19.81
C GLN A 117 0.72 13.41 19.62
N ASP A 118 0.72 12.61 20.69
CA ASP A 118 1.29 11.26 20.62
C ASP A 118 0.50 10.40 19.62
N MET A 119 1.22 9.69 18.77
CA MET A 119 0.61 8.79 17.78
C MET A 119 0.01 7.56 18.49
N PRO A 120 -1.24 7.18 18.18
CA PRO A 120 -1.79 5.92 18.71
C PRO A 120 -0.94 4.73 18.31
N GLU A 121 -0.73 3.81 19.24
CA GLU A 121 0.10 2.62 18.99
C GLU A 121 -0.40 1.80 17.80
N ALA A 122 -1.73 1.70 17.62
CA ALA A 122 -2.29 0.97 16.48
C ALA A 122 -1.90 1.61 15.15
N VAL A 123 -1.90 2.95 15.06
CA VAL A 123 -1.47 3.67 13.85
C VAL A 123 -0.01 3.34 13.55
N ARG A 124 0.84 3.38 14.58
CA ARG A 124 2.27 3.05 14.44
C ARG A 124 2.46 1.60 13.95
N LEU A 125 1.74 0.64 14.54
CA LEU A 125 1.86 -0.77 14.17
C LEU A 125 1.43 -1.01 12.71
N LEU A 126 0.31 -0.40 12.29
CA LEU A 126 -0.15 -0.48 10.89
C LEU A 126 0.88 0.13 9.95
N GLY A 127 1.42 1.30 10.31
CA GLY A 127 2.44 1.96 9.52
C GLY A 127 3.72 1.13 9.39
N ARG A 128 4.18 0.51 10.50
CA ARG A 128 5.36 -0.36 10.46
C ARG A 128 5.18 -1.52 9.49
N TYR A 129 3.97 -2.07 9.42
CA TYR A 129 3.68 -3.14 8.45
C TYR A 129 3.77 -2.61 7.02
N ASP A 130 3.11 -1.49 6.75
CA ASP A 130 2.92 -1.02 5.39
C ASP A 130 4.22 -0.58 4.72
N CYS A 131 5.10 0.09 5.46
CA CYS A 131 6.40 0.52 4.93
C CYS A 131 7.50 -0.55 5.11
N PHE A 132 7.15 -1.79 5.49
CA PHE A 132 8.09 -2.89 5.75
C PHE A 132 9.07 -2.58 6.89
N GLY A 133 8.79 -1.58 7.72
CA GLY A 133 9.66 -1.15 8.80
C GLY A 133 9.78 -2.14 9.96
N HIS A 134 8.93 -3.16 9.98
CA HIS A 134 8.96 -4.23 10.98
C HIS A 134 9.98 -5.33 10.64
N MET A 135 10.33 -5.50 9.36
CA MET A 135 11.12 -6.64 8.91
C MET A 135 12.50 -6.66 9.56
N GLY A 136 12.86 -7.81 10.14
CA GLY A 136 14.13 -8.02 10.81
C GLY A 136 14.27 -7.31 12.16
N THR A 137 13.20 -6.75 12.69
CA THR A 137 13.21 -6.09 14.01
C THR A 137 12.68 -7.04 15.10
N PHE A 138 12.90 -6.65 16.37
CA PHE A 138 12.38 -7.43 17.49
C PHE A 138 10.85 -7.40 17.58
N GLU A 139 10.20 -6.41 16.97
CA GLU A 139 8.73 -6.26 16.99
C GLU A 139 8.04 -6.89 15.77
N GLU A 140 8.79 -7.54 14.88
CA GLU A 140 8.26 -8.09 13.62
C GLU A 140 7.02 -8.95 13.84
N LEU A 141 7.08 -9.88 14.78
CA LEU A 141 5.95 -10.76 15.05
C LEU A 141 4.73 -9.98 15.57
N GLU A 142 4.92 -9.05 16.49
CA GLU A 142 3.82 -8.23 17.04
C GLU A 142 3.12 -7.44 15.95
N VAL A 143 3.89 -6.83 15.06
CA VAL A 143 3.35 -6.08 13.91
C VAL A 143 2.52 -7.00 13.01
N LEU A 144 3.03 -8.20 12.70
CA LEU A 144 2.30 -9.18 11.87
C LEU A 144 1.01 -9.63 12.56
N LEU A 145 1.06 -9.95 13.85
CA LEU A 145 -0.12 -10.37 14.59
C LEU A 145 -1.18 -9.28 14.60
N PHE A 146 -0.77 -8.03 14.88
CA PHE A 146 -1.68 -6.88 14.88
C PHE A 146 -2.31 -6.70 13.49
N GLN A 147 -1.50 -6.72 12.45
CA GLN A 147 -1.95 -6.51 11.06
C GLN A 147 -3.02 -7.53 10.65
N TYR A 148 -2.81 -8.82 10.97
CA TYR A 148 -3.76 -9.86 10.57
C TYR A 148 -5.03 -9.85 11.42
N ALA A 149 -4.95 -9.43 12.68
CA ALA A 149 -6.15 -9.18 13.49
C ALA A 149 -6.93 -7.98 12.92
N ALA A 150 -6.23 -6.91 12.57
CA ALA A 150 -6.84 -5.70 11.98
C ALA A 150 -7.56 -6.02 10.67
N ARG A 151 -6.94 -6.81 9.78
CA ARG A 151 -7.56 -7.25 8.53
C ARG A 151 -8.83 -8.09 8.74
N ALA A 152 -8.94 -8.77 9.85
CA ALA A 152 -10.13 -9.55 10.17
C ALA A 152 -11.26 -8.70 10.78
N LYS A 153 -10.93 -7.47 11.24
CA LYS A 153 -11.89 -6.59 11.92
C LYS A 153 -12.30 -5.38 11.11
N TRP A 154 -11.38 -4.82 10.35
CA TRP A 154 -11.58 -3.51 9.69
C TRP A 154 -11.58 -3.68 8.18
N ASP A 155 -12.63 -3.11 7.54
CA ASP A 155 -12.88 -3.21 6.10
C ASP A 155 -13.20 -1.86 5.46
N SER A 156 -13.04 -0.78 6.22
CA SER A 156 -13.44 0.57 5.82
C SER A 156 -12.85 1.59 6.79
N TRP A 157 -12.83 2.88 6.41
CA TRP A 157 -12.38 3.91 7.35
C TRP A 157 -13.28 3.99 8.59
N GLN A 158 -14.57 3.68 8.46
CA GLN A 158 -15.50 3.67 9.61
C GLN A 158 -15.05 2.65 10.66
N THR A 159 -14.73 1.44 10.24
CA THR A 159 -14.26 0.40 11.17
C THR A 159 -12.84 0.68 11.64
N ALA A 160 -11.97 1.22 10.77
CA ALA A 160 -10.59 1.55 11.12
C ALA A 160 -10.49 2.72 12.14
N THR A 161 -11.57 3.51 12.34
CA THR A 161 -11.59 4.54 13.39
C THR A 161 -11.28 3.94 14.76
N GLU A 162 -11.61 2.67 15.00
CA GLU A 162 -11.27 1.98 16.24
C GLU A 162 -9.76 2.04 16.55
N ALA A 163 -8.90 2.00 15.51
CA ALA A 163 -7.45 2.05 15.68
C ALA A 163 -6.99 3.30 16.44
N LEU A 164 -7.70 4.41 16.30
CA LEU A 164 -7.32 5.69 16.90
C LEU A 164 -7.52 5.70 18.43
N HIS A 165 -8.26 4.73 18.97
CA HIS A 165 -8.72 4.73 20.36
C HIS A 165 -8.34 3.47 21.14
N LEU A 166 -7.58 2.54 20.55
CA LEU A 166 -7.20 1.31 21.25
C LEU A 166 -6.22 1.62 22.39
N ASP A 167 -6.55 1.15 23.59
CA ASP A 167 -5.62 1.16 24.71
C ASP A 167 -4.71 -0.07 24.70
N LYS A 168 -3.78 -0.14 25.64
CA LYS A 168 -2.82 -1.25 25.73
C LYS A 168 -3.50 -2.62 25.88
N THR A 169 -4.61 -2.67 26.62
CA THR A 169 -5.34 -3.92 26.81
C THR A 169 -5.94 -4.41 25.48
N ALA A 170 -6.55 -3.49 24.73
CA ALA A 170 -7.13 -3.79 23.43
C ALA A 170 -6.03 -4.22 22.42
N ILE A 171 -4.87 -3.55 22.42
CA ILE A 171 -3.72 -3.95 21.59
C ILE A 171 -3.28 -5.39 21.92
N THR A 172 -3.14 -5.71 23.22
CA THR A 172 -2.76 -7.07 23.65
C THR A 172 -3.77 -8.10 23.14
N LYS A 173 -5.06 -7.78 23.25
CA LYS A 173 -6.11 -8.67 22.71
C LYS A 173 -5.99 -8.85 21.20
N MET A 174 -5.66 -7.80 20.45
CA MET A 174 -5.40 -7.89 19.01
C MET A 174 -4.25 -8.87 18.72
N TYR A 175 -3.17 -8.84 19.49
CA TYR A 175 -2.08 -9.80 19.33
C TYR A 175 -2.56 -11.24 19.56
N GLU A 176 -3.37 -11.46 20.59
CA GLU A 176 -3.91 -12.81 20.90
C GLU A 176 -4.79 -13.33 19.76
N GLU A 177 -5.70 -12.50 19.27
CA GLU A 177 -6.58 -12.84 18.14
C GLU A 177 -5.76 -13.08 16.86
N GLY A 178 -4.81 -12.19 16.59
CA GLY A 178 -3.94 -12.29 15.42
C GLY A 178 -3.08 -13.54 15.42
N ARG A 179 -2.70 -14.04 16.59
CA ARG A 179 -1.89 -15.26 16.71
C ARG A 179 -2.57 -16.47 16.04
N TYR A 180 -3.87 -16.65 16.29
CA TYR A 180 -4.62 -17.77 15.70
C TYR A 180 -4.76 -17.60 14.19
N ILE A 181 -5.08 -16.37 13.76
CA ILE A 181 -5.24 -16.04 12.34
C ILE A 181 -3.90 -16.25 11.61
N TYR A 182 -2.83 -15.67 12.13
CA TYR A 182 -1.50 -15.72 11.51
C TYR A 182 -0.97 -17.15 11.44
N SER A 183 -1.13 -17.94 12.49
CA SER A 183 -0.68 -19.35 12.49
C SER A 183 -1.37 -20.17 11.39
N SER A 184 -2.68 -19.96 11.20
CA SER A 184 -3.40 -20.63 10.11
C SER A 184 -2.88 -20.19 8.74
N LEU A 185 -2.63 -18.87 8.58
CA LEU A 185 -2.11 -18.33 7.31
C LEU A 185 -0.69 -18.81 7.00
N VAL A 186 0.16 -19.00 8.02
CA VAL A 186 1.51 -19.56 7.83
C VAL A 186 1.42 -20.99 7.26
N MET A 187 0.50 -21.79 7.78
CA MET A 187 0.31 -23.17 7.27
C MET A 187 -0.19 -23.15 5.82
N GLU A 188 -1.19 -22.30 5.53
CA GLU A 188 -1.71 -22.16 4.17
C GLU A 188 -0.64 -21.63 3.21
N ALA A 189 0.16 -20.66 3.65
CA ALA A 189 1.19 -20.02 2.82
C ALA A 189 2.22 -21.05 2.32
N LYS A 190 2.62 -22.01 3.17
CA LYS A 190 3.54 -23.07 2.77
C LYS A 190 2.95 -23.91 1.63
N GLN A 191 1.69 -24.30 1.76
CA GLN A 191 0.98 -25.08 0.73
C GLN A 191 0.83 -24.31 -0.59
N ILE A 192 0.57 -23.00 -0.50
CA ILE A 192 0.50 -22.13 -1.69
C ILE A 192 1.86 -22.06 -2.36
N TYR A 193 2.91 -21.82 -1.59
CA TYR A 193 4.27 -21.66 -2.12
C TYR A 193 4.79 -22.95 -2.78
N GLU A 194 4.40 -24.12 -2.30
CA GLU A 194 4.74 -25.41 -2.93
C GLU A 194 4.23 -25.51 -4.38
N LYS A 195 3.18 -24.77 -4.73
CA LYS A 195 2.58 -24.80 -6.07
C LYS A 195 3.19 -23.72 -6.99
N ARG A 196 4.28 -23.08 -6.58
CA ARG A 196 4.92 -22.02 -7.37
C ARG A 196 5.47 -22.55 -8.69
N PHE A 197 5.58 -21.63 -9.63
CA PHE A 197 6.20 -21.88 -10.92
C PHE A 197 6.99 -20.64 -11.36
N ASP A 198 7.77 -20.77 -12.42
CA ASP A 198 8.70 -19.75 -12.87
C ASP A 198 8.01 -18.68 -13.73
N MET A 199 8.25 -17.41 -13.41
CA MET A 199 7.95 -16.27 -14.29
C MET A 199 9.19 -15.40 -14.47
N MET A 200 9.25 -14.69 -15.60
CA MET A 200 10.38 -13.80 -15.90
C MET A 200 9.91 -12.35 -16.00
N PHE A 201 10.60 -11.48 -15.27
CA PHE A 201 10.40 -10.03 -15.38
C PHE A 201 11.77 -9.36 -15.60
N ASP A 202 11.94 -8.74 -16.77
CA ASP A 202 13.15 -7.99 -17.13
C ASP A 202 14.45 -8.80 -16.93
N GLY A 203 14.40 -10.09 -17.28
CA GLY A 203 15.56 -10.99 -17.16
C GLY A 203 15.76 -11.58 -15.77
N HIS A 204 14.93 -11.24 -14.80
CA HIS A 204 14.98 -11.78 -13.45
C HIS A 204 13.96 -12.91 -13.27
N LEU A 205 14.38 -13.98 -12.60
CA LEU A 205 13.54 -15.14 -12.32
C LEU A 205 12.73 -14.90 -11.04
N PHE A 206 11.42 -15.02 -11.13
CA PHE A 206 10.47 -14.86 -10.02
C PHE A 206 9.74 -16.17 -9.77
N ALA A 207 9.59 -16.54 -8.49
CA ALA A 207 8.62 -17.56 -8.10
C ALA A 207 7.22 -16.95 -8.24
N ALA A 208 6.28 -17.66 -8.83
CA ALA A 208 4.94 -17.12 -9.08
C ALA A 208 3.83 -18.05 -8.62
N VAL A 209 2.75 -17.47 -8.11
CA VAL A 209 1.52 -18.24 -7.81
C VAL A 209 0.30 -17.46 -8.29
N ASN A 210 -0.73 -18.19 -8.71
CA ASN A 210 -2.02 -17.60 -9.06
C ASN A 210 -2.83 -17.42 -7.77
N ARG A 211 -2.64 -16.28 -7.11
CA ARG A 211 -3.28 -15.95 -5.84
C ARG A 211 -3.34 -14.43 -5.69
N ASP A 212 -4.46 -13.91 -5.21
CA ASP A 212 -4.59 -12.48 -4.93
C ASP A 212 -3.74 -12.09 -3.72
N ARG A 213 -2.95 -11.01 -3.86
CA ARG A 213 -2.25 -10.31 -2.76
C ARG A 213 -1.54 -11.24 -1.77
N PHE A 214 -0.73 -12.15 -2.28
CA PHE A 214 0.01 -13.09 -1.45
C PHE A 214 1.49 -12.72 -1.42
N ASN A 215 1.98 -12.33 -0.25
CA ASN A 215 3.41 -12.05 -0.04
C ASN A 215 3.99 -13.13 0.90
N PRO A 216 4.78 -14.08 0.39
CA PRO A 216 5.29 -15.18 1.21
C PRO A 216 6.28 -14.72 2.29
N ILE A 217 6.94 -13.57 2.11
CA ILE A 217 7.88 -13.03 3.11
C ILE A 217 7.17 -12.87 4.47
N ASN A 218 5.92 -12.40 4.45
CA ASN A 218 5.14 -12.19 5.67
C ASN A 218 4.87 -13.48 6.45
N PHE A 219 5.12 -14.64 5.84
CA PHE A 219 4.87 -15.94 6.45
C PHE A 219 6.18 -16.72 6.66
N GLY A 220 7.32 -16.03 6.63
CA GLY A 220 8.62 -16.64 6.88
C GLY A 220 9.16 -17.47 5.72
N ILE A 221 8.65 -17.26 4.51
CA ILE A 221 9.12 -17.98 3.31
C ILE A 221 10.15 -17.11 2.58
N ASP A 222 11.36 -17.63 2.48
CA ASP A 222 12.46 -16.92 1.81
C ASP A 222 12.71 -17.55 0.43
N PHE A 223 12.05 -17.01 -0.57
CA PHE A 223 12.16 -17.48 -1.95
C PHE A 223 13.55 -17.22 -2.56
N HIS A 224 14.36 -16.37 -1.97
CA HIS A 224 15.74 -16.15 -2.45
C HIS A 224 16.61 -17.37 -2.21
N GLN A 225 16.35 -18.13 -1.14
CA GLN A 225 17.07 -19.40 -0.90
C GLN A 225 16.78 -20.44 -1.98
N ASP A 226 15.67 -20.34 -2.67
CA ASP A 226 15.32 -21.19 -3.82
C ASP A 226 15.84 -20.63 -5.16
N GLY A 227 16.61 -19.53 -5.13
CA GLY A 227 17.24 -18.94 -6.32
C GLY A 227 16.41 -17.90 -7.06
N TYR A 228 15.28 -17.46 -6.51
CA TYR A 228 14.45 -16.46 -7.15
C TYR A 228 14.89 -15.05 -6.77
N ALA A 229 14.86 -14.13 -7.73
CA ALA A 229 15.14 -12.72 -7.50
C ALA A 229 13.95 -12.00 -6.84
N GLY A 230 12.76 -12.56 -6.98
CA GLY A 230 11.54 -12.00 -6.40
C GLY A 230 10.39 -13.01 -6.43
N PHE A 231 9.25 -12.55 -5.94
CA PHE A 231 8.02 -13.34 -5.91
C PHE A 231 6.90 -12.58 -6.61
N CYS A 232 6.05 -13.30 -7.35
CA CYS A 232 4.90 -12.73 -8.06
C CYS A 232 3.62 -13.43 -7.62
N SER A 233 2.70 -12.71 -7.04
CA SER A 233 1.32 -13.18 -6.94
C SER A 233 0.49 -12.48 -8.03
N PHE A 234 -0.44 -13.20 -8.65
CA PHE A 234 -1.24 -12.62 -9.72
C PHE A 234 -2.60 -13.28 -9.77
N TYR A 235 -3.57 -12.56 -10.33
CA TYR A 235 -4.91 -13.11 -10.53
C TYR A 235 -5.64 -12.38 -11.66
N TYR A 236 -6.69 -13.01 -12.17
CA TYR A 236 -7.52 -12.47 -13.24
C TYR A 236 -8.75 -11.79 -12.62
N ASP A 237 -9.00 -10.56 -13.00
CA ASP A 237 -10.15 -9.79 -12.54
C ASP A 237 -10.76 -9.00 -13.70
N ARG A 238 -11.96 -9.38 -14.09
CA ARG A 238 -12.82 -8.62 -15.04
C ARG A 238 -12.11 -8.19 -16.32
N GLY A 239 -11.38 -9.12 -16.95
CA GLY A 239 -10.74 -8.86 -18.25
C GLY A 239 -9.26 -8.51 -18.16
N ILE A 240 -8.71 -8.29 -16.97
CA ILE A 240 -7.30 -7.95 -16.80
C ILE A 240 -6.63 -8.86 -15.79
N TRP A 241 -5.34 -9.07 -15.99
CA TRP A 241 -4.47 -9.74 -15.02
C TRP A 241 -3.86 -8.68 -14.10
N LYS A 242 -3.95 -8.90 -12.79
CA LYS A 242 -3.32 -8.05 -11.78
C LYS A 242 -2.12 -8.80 -11.23
N PHE A 243 -0.99 -8.11 -11.16
CA PHE A 243 0.29 -8.67 -10.70
C PHE A 243 0.77 -7.87 -9.51
N SER A 244 1.20 -8.58 -8.47
CA SER A 244 1.89 -7.99 -7.31
C SER A 244 3.27 -8.63 -7.22
N LEU A 245 4.32 -7.82 -7.30
CA LEU A 245 5.71 -8.26 -7.24
C LEU A 245 6.29 -7.91 -5.86
N TYR A 246 7.05 -8.83 -5.32
CA TYR A 246 7.70 -8.68 -4.00
C TYR A 246 9.17 -9.05 -4.13
N SER A 247 10.02 -8.30 -3.42
CA SER A 247 11.45 -8.61 -3.32
C SER A 247 11.98 -8.09 -1.99
N ASN A 248 13.03 -8.74 -1.50
CA ASN A 248 13.73 -8.32 -0.29
C ASN A 248 15.10 -7.74 -0.69
N GLY A 249 15.08 -6.71 -1.56
CA GLY A 249 16.25 -5.95 -1.92
C GLY A 249 17.09 -6.48 -3.07
N VAL A 250 16.73 -7.64 -3.66
CA VAL A 250 17.49 -8.20 -4.80
C VAL A 250 17.15 -7.45 -6.09
N VAL A 251 15.89 -7.09 -6.28
CA VAL A 251 15.44 -6.28 -7.41
C VAL A 251 14.51 -5.18 -6.92
N ASP A 252 14.44 -4.07 -7.64
CA ASP A 252 13.50 -2.99 -7.37
C ASP A 252 12.19 -3.30 -8.10
N CYS A 253 11.17 -3.74 -7.36
CA CYS A 253 9.86 -4.07 -7.91
C CYS A 253 9.17 -2.83 -8.50
N SER A 254 9.40 -1.64 -7.92
CA SER A 254 8.77 -0.42 -8.43
C SER A 254 9.24 -0.10 -9.85
N ASP A 255 10.53 -0.28 -10.15
CA ASP A 255 11.07 -0.05 -11.49
C ASP A 255 10.50 -1.04 -12.51
N ILE A 256 10.37 -2.32 -12.12
CA ILE A 256 9.78 -3.36 -12.99
C ILE A 256 8.33 -3.00 -13.31
N CYS A 257 7.57 -2.58 -12.30
CA CYS A 257 6.14 -2.25 -12.45
C CYS A 257 5.92 -0.94 -13.22
N LEU A 258 6.76 0.08 -12.98
CA LEU A 258 6.67 1.37 -13.70
C LEU A 258 6.80 1.18 -15.23
N ARG A 259 7.72 0.31 -15.67
CA ARG A 259 7.87 0.01 -17.10
C ARG A 259 6.64 -0.67 -17.72
N ARG A 260 5.68 -1.09 -16.88
CA ARG A 260 4.43 -1.76 -17.30
C ARG A 260 3.18 -0.93 -16.96
N GLY A 261 3.40 0.37 -16.63
CA GLY A 261 2.30 1.28 -16.32
C GLY A 261 1.74 1.14 -14.90
N GLY A 262 2.48 0.45 -14.03
CA GLY A 262 2.13 0.29 -12.63
C GLY A 262 3.00 1.12 -11.71
N GLY A 263 3.17 0.70 -10.46
CA GLY A 263 4.01 1.42 -9.49
C GLY A 263 3.98 0.76 -8.12
N GLY A 264 4.51 1.46 -7.12
CA GLY A 264 4.60 0.99 -5.73
C GLY A 264 5.97 1.26 -5.12
N HIS A 265 6.39 0.38 -4.23
CA HIS A 265 7.67 0.46 -3.52
C HIS A 265 8.70 -0.52 -4.10
N ALA A 266 9.97 -0.30 -3.77
CA ALA A 266 11.04 -1.19 -4.20
C ALA A 266 10.81 -2.64 -3.74
N GLY A 267 10.27 -2.84 -2.54
CA GLY A 267 10.00 -4.17 -1.98
C GLY A 267 8.64 -4.76 -2.36
N ALA A 268 7.70 -3.94 -2.84
CA ALA A 268 6.35 -4.39 -3.21
C ALA A 268 5.73 -3.41 -4.20
N ALA A 269 5.36 -3.89 -5.37
CA ALA A 269 4.79 -3.05 -6.43
C ALA A 269 3.84 -3.88 -7.28
N GLY A 270 2.97 -3.21 -8.04
CA GLY A 270 1.99 -3.91 -8.86
C GLY A 270 1.79 -3.27 -10.24
N PHE A 271 1.26 -4.07 -11.14
CA PHE A 271 0.85 -3.60 -12.47
C PHE A 271 -0.29 -4.47 -13.00
N THR A 272 -0.91 -4.03 -14.08
CA THR A 272 -1.95 -4.81 -14.76
C THR A 272 -1.52 -5.13 -16.21
N ALA A 273 -2.06 -6.26 -16.76
CA ALA A 273 -1.80 -6.66 -18.14
C ALA A 273 -3.00 -7.40 -18.73
N THR A 274 -3.12 -7.37 -20.03
CA THR A 274 -4.12 -8.17 -20.76
C THR A 274 -3.68 -9.59 -21.06
N UNK A 275 -2.43 -9.85 -20.99
CA UNK A 275 -1.94 -11.05 -21.23
C UNK A 275 -1.09 -11.46 -20.17
N ILE A 276 -1.10 -12.65 -20.02
CA ILE A 276 -0.18 -13.27 -19.09
C ILE A 276 1.02 -13.96 -19.77
N LEU A 277 0.80 -14.46 -20.95
CA LEU A 277 1.81 -15.25 -21.70
C LEU A 277 3.21 -14.61 -21.76
N PRO A 278 3.34 -13.27 -21.91
CA PRO A 278 4.68 -12.67 -21.96
C PRO A 278 5.55 -12.90 -20.72
N PHE A 279 4.95 -13.26 -19.60
CA PHE A 279 5.66 -13.41 -18.30
C PHE A 279 5.93 -14.87 -17.94
N LEU A 280 5.24 -15.82 -18.60
CA LEU A 280 5.44 -17.24 -18.31
C LEU A 280 6.77 -17.70 -18.90
N ARG A 281 7.59 -18.33 -18.06
CA ARG A 281 8.75 -19.07 -18.53
C ARG A 281 8.28 -20.45 -18.95
N ILE A 282 8.22 -20.68 -20.24
CA ILE A 282 7.86 -22.01 -20.76
C ILE A 282 9.12 -22.85 -20.72
N VAL A 283 9.20 -23.74 -19.72
CA VAL A 283 10.27 -24.74 -19.67
C VAL A 283 9.74 -25.96 -20.39
N TYR A 284 10.26 -26.20 -21.59
CA TYR A 284 10.03 -27.46 -22.28
C TYR A 284 10.95 -28.50 -21.60
N GLU A 285 10.44 -29.18 -20.58
CA GLU A 285 11.09 -30.41 -20.16
C GLU A 285 10.85 -31.41 -21.31
N ARG A 286 11.93 -31.85 -21.92
CA ARG A 286 11.85 -32.99 -22.84
C ARG A 286 11.47 -34.20 -22.00
N ILE A 287 10.29 -34.72 -22.22
CA ILE A 287 9.86 -36.02 -21.65
C ILE A 287 10.76 -37.11 -22.21
#